data_9463a6f7ddf7f564111a2cf06285b2f3
#
_entry.id   9463a6f7ddf7f564111a2cf06285b2f3
#
_cell.length_a   1.000
_cell.length_b   1.000
_cell.length_c   1.000
_cell.angle_alpha   90.00
_cell.angle_beta   90.00
_cell.angle_gamma   90.00
#
_symmetry.space_group_name_H-M   'P 1'
#
loop_
_entity.id
_entity.type
_entity.pdbx_description
1 polymer ?
#
loop_
_entity_poly.entity_id
_entity_poly.type
_entity_poly.pdbx_seq_one_letter_code
_entity_poly.pdbx_strand_id
1 'polypeptide(L)'
;MSYTTANPADVDSVMDEEYGGMWFLRDALDAERVGVTIMELEPGANGKEHNHAHDGQEEVYVVVEGTVDVDLDDESVTLSRDDAIRMAPEQPRQIHNRGDETARLVLVGGPGT
;
A
#
# COMPACT_ATOMS: atom_id res chain seq x y z
N MET A 1 -2.16 -27.31 7.67
CA MET A 1 -3.17 -26.70 6.80
C MET A 1 -2.49 -25.94 5.67
N SER A 2 -2.98 -26.09 4.46
CA SER A 2 -2.31 -25.53 3.28
C SER A 2 -2.81 -24.13 2.91
N TYR A 3 -3.75 -23.56 3.65
CA TYR A 3 -4.26 -22.21 3.38
C TYR A 3 -4.75 -21.53 4.66
N THR A 4 -4.80 -20.21 4.60
CA THR A 4 -5.36 -19.36 5.64
C THR A 4 -6.19 -18.26 4.98
N THR A 5 -7.11 -17.69 5.74
CA THR A 5 -7.92 -16.55 5.27
C THR A 5 -7.88 -15.44 6.30
N ALA A 6 -8.04 -14.20 5.85
CA ALA A 6 -8.12 -13.04 6.72
C ALA A 6 -8.95 -11.95 6.05
N ASN A 7 -9.44 -11.03 6.87
CA ASN A 7 -10.20 -9.88 6.41
C ASN A 7 -9.68 -8.66 7.16
N PRO A 8 -9.64 -7.46 6.55
CA PRO A 8 -9.23 -6.23 7.26
C PRO A 8 -9.99 -5.99 8.56
N ALA A 9 -11.24 -6.46 8.65
CA ALA A 9 -12.04 -6.35 9.88
C ALA A 9 -11.47 -7.16 11.04
N ASP A 10 -10.57 -8.11 10.77
CA ASP A 10 -9.95 -8.97 11.80
C ASP A 10 -8.69 -8.35 12.41
N VAL A 11 -8.19 -7.26 11.84
CA VAL A 11 -6.95 -6.62 12.30
C VAL A 11 -7.21 -5.14 12.55
N ASP A 12 -6.34 -4.53 13.38
CA ASP A 12 -6.44 -3.10 13.67
C ASP A 12 -5.74 -2.28 12.60
N SER A 13 -6.34 -1.14 12.24
CA SER A 13 -5.70 -0.18 11.36
C SER A 13 -4.50 0.47 12.09
N VAL A 14 -3.40 0.64 11.37
CA VAL A 14 -2.22 1.35 11.87
C VAL A 14 -2.23 2.83 11.50
N MET A 15 -3.29 3.29 10.85
CA MET A 15 -3.49 4.68 10.45
C MET A 15 -4.68 5.25 11.22
N ASP A 16 -4.59 6.53 11.61
CA ASP A 16 -5.71 7.21 12.26
C ASP A 16 -6.91 7.29 11.31
N GLU A 17 -8.09 7.05 11.86
CA GLU A 17 -9.33 6.94 11.10
C GLU A 17 -9.63 8.19 10.25
N GLU A 18 -9.24 9.36 10.71
CA GLU A 18 -9.47 10.61 9.97
C GLU A 18 -8.73 10.66 8.62
N TYR A 19 -7.65 9.88 8.47
CA TYR A 19 -6.88 9.83 7.23
C TYR A 19 -7.24 8.63 6.35
N GLY A 20 -8.01 7.68 6.88
CA GLY A 20 -8.41 6.47 6.19
C GLY A 20 -8.16 5.23 7.02
N GLY A 21 -7.46 4.28 6.48
CA GLY A 21 -7.11 3.05 7.16
C GLY A 21 -5.96 2.33 6.48
N MET A 22 -5.25 1.54 7.25
CA MET A 22 -4.16 0.72 6.75
C MET A 22 -4.10 -0.56 7.55
N TRP A 23 -4.36 -1.68 6.89
CA TRP A 23 -4.50 -2.98 7.55
C TRP A 23 -3.47 -3.96 6.99
N PHE A 24 -2.50 -4.34 7.83
CA PHE A 24 -1.49 -5.32 7.48
C PHE A 24 -2.06 -6.73 7.68
N LEU A 25 -2.13 -7.51 6.62
CA LEU A 25 -2.73 -8.84 6.66
C LEU A 25 -1.71 -9.97 6.76
N ARG A 26 -0.43 -9.67 6.66
CA ARG A 26 0.62 -10.70 6.62
C ARG A 26 0.55 -11.67 7.82
N ASP A 27 0.49 -11.11 9.03
CA ASP A 27 0.50 -11.93 10.25
C ASP A 27 -0.81 -12.71 10.40
N ALA A 28 -1.94 -12.08 10.12
CA ALA A 28 -3.25 -12.75 10.16
C ALA A 28 -3.33 -13.89 9.14
N LEU A 29 -2.64 -13.77 8.02
CA LEU A 29 -2.57 -14.81 7.00
C LEU A 29 -1.50 -15.85 7.30
N ASP A 30 -0.64 -15.61 8.28
CA ASP A 30 0.54 -16.43 8.55
C ASP A 30 1.43 -16.58 7.29
N ALA A 31 1.55 -15.49 6.53
CA ALA A 31 2.32 -15.48 5.30
C ALA A 31 3.82 -15.35 5.62
N GLU A 32 4.62 -16.16 4.98
CA GLU A 32 6.06 -16.21 5.26
C GLU A 32 6.87 -15.23 4.40
N ARG A 33 6.45 -15.01 3.17
CA ARG A 33 7.25 -14.27 2.18
C ARG A 33 6.56 -13.06 1.61
N VAL A 34 5.22 -13.08 1.56
CA VAL A 34 4.43 -12.04 0.92
C VAL A 34 3.73 -11.21 1.98
N GLY A 35 3.89 -9.90 1.90
CA GLY A 35 3.09 -8.97 2.70
C GLY A 35 1.96 -8.43 1.85
N VAL A 36 0.75 -8.43 2.40
CA VAL A 36 -0.42 -7.84 1.76
C VAL A 36 -1.02 -6.83 2.71
N THR A 37 -1.26 -5.63 2.21
CA THR A 37 -1.84 -4.53 2.99
C THR A 37 -3.02 -3.98 2.22
N ILE A 38 -4.12 -3.74 2.93
CA ILE A 38 -5.23 -2.96 2.39
C ILE A 38 -5.07 -1.54 2.91
N MET A 39 -5.17 -0.55 2.03
CA MET A 39 -5.04 0.85 2.39
C MET A 39 -6.23 1.63 1.85
N GLU A 40 -6.77 2.50 2.69
CA GLU A 40 -7.73 3.53 2.27
C GLU A 40 -7.18 4.88 2.64
N LEU A 41 -7.25 5.83 1.71
CA LEU A 41 -6.82 7.21 1.93
C LEU A 41 -7.98 8.15 1.67
N GLU A 42 -8.32 8.95 2.68
CA GLU A 42 -9.28 10.03 2.53
C GLU A 42 -8.69 11.15 1.67
N PRO A 43 -9.52 12.00 1.04
CA PRO A 43 -9.00 13.15 0.31
C PRO A 43 -8.07 14.01 1.16
N GLY A 44 -6.91 14.33 0.63
CA GLY A 44 -5.89 15.12 1.32
C GLY A 44 -4.94 14.31 2.18
N ALA A 45 -5.22 13.03 2.41
CA ALA A 45 -4.34 12.18 3.20
C ALA A 45 -3.15 11.69 2.39
N ASN A 46 -2.07 11.37 3.08
CA ASN A 46 -0.87 10.82 2.46
C ASN A 46 -0.23 9.77 3.37
N GLY A 47 0.52 8.88 2.75
CA GLY A 47 1.34 7.93 3.48
C GLY A 47 2.69 8.54 3.84
N LYS A 48 3.52 7.76 4.50
CA LYS A 48 4.88 8.16 4.84
C LYS A 48 5.78 8.02 3.63
N GLU A 49 6.70 8.98 3.46
CA GLU A 49 7.79 8.80 2.52
C GLU A 49 8.73 7.70 3.03
N HIS A 50 9.04 6.73 2.19
CA HIS A 50 9.90 5.61 2.58
C HIS A 50 10.48 4.90 1.37
N ASN A 51 11.41 3.99 1.66
CA ASN A 51 11.89 2.98 0.71
C ASN A 51 12.12 1.68 1.48
N HIS A 52 12.50 0.64 0.77
CA HIS A 52 12.79 -0.67 1.33
C HIS A 52 14.23 -1.12 1.07
N ALA A 53 15.16 -0.17 0.94
CA ALA A 53 16.57 -0.49 0.71
C ALA A 53 17.13 -1.36 1.86
N HIS A 54 16.65 -1.15 3.08
CA HIS A 54 17.14 -1.86 4.27
C HIS A 54 16.70 -3.33 4.34
N ASP A 55 15.56 -3.67 3.76
CA ASP A 55 15.01 -5.03 3.82
C ASP A 55 14.85 -5.69 2.45
N GLY A 56 15.14 -4.97 1.37
CA GLY A 56 15.13 -5.52 0.02
C GLY A 56 13.76 -5.86 -0.53
N GLN A 57 12.69 -5.34 0.05
CA GLN A 57 11.33 -5.66 -0.42
C GLN A 57 11.01 -4.95 -1.73
N GLU A 58 10.55 -5.72 -2.69
CA GLU A 58 9.88 -5.22 -3.88
C GLU A 58 8.42 -4.97 -3.54
N GLU A 59 7.84 -3.86 -4.00
CA GLU A 59 6.43 -3.55 -3.75
C GLU A 59 5.67 -3.30 -5.03
N VAL A 60 4.38 -3.69 -5.01
CA VAL A 60 3.41 -3.36 -6.05
C VAL A 60 2.19 -2.75 -5.36
N TYR A 61 1.76 -1.59 -5.83
CA TYR A 61 0.50 -0.97 -5.42
C TYR A 61 -0.51 -1.11 -6.53
N VAL A 62 -1.71 -1.55 -6.19
CA VAL A 62 -2.83 -1.65 -7.14
C VAL A 62 -3.97 -0.79 -6.62
N VAL A 63 -4.44 0.14 -7.45
CA VAL A 63 -5.60 0.97 -7.10
C VAL A 63 -6.87 0.20 -7.41
N VAL A 64 -7.73 0.05 -6.42
CA VAL A 64 -9.02 -0.63 -6.56
C VAL A 64 -10.15 0.38 -6.78
N GLU A 65 -10.09 1.51 -6.08
CA GLU A 65 -11.05 2.60 -6.18
C GLU A 65 -10.36 3.93 -6.03
N GLY A 66 -10.85 4.95 -6.71
CA GLY A 66 -10.32 6.31 -6.61
C GLY A 66 -9.08 6.54 -7.44
N THR A 67 -8.37 7.59 -7.10
CA THR A 67 -7.15 8.02 -7.80
C THR A 67 -6.13 8.47 -6.77
N VAL A 68 -4.89 8.09 -6.96
CA VAL A 68 -3.78 8.50 -6.09
C VAL A 68 -2.60 8.96 -6.93
N ASP A 69 -1.74 9.77 -6.32
CA ASP A 69 -0.43 10.09 -6.87
C ASP A 69 0.63 9.38 -6.04
N VAL A 70 1.60 8.80 -6.72
CA VAL A 70 2.80 8.27 -6.06
C VAL A 70 3.94 9.18 -6.44
N ASP A 71 4.46 9.92 -5.46
CA ASP A 71 5.61 10.77 -5.64
C ASP A 71 6.87 9.92 -5.54
N LEU A 72 7.69 10.01 -6.57
CA LEU A 72 9.01 9.39 -6.65
C LEU A 72 10.04 10.50 -6.45
N ASP A 73 11.33 10.23 -6.73
CA ASP A 73 12.37 11.25 -6.47
C ASP A 73 12.14 12.57 -7.22
N ASP A 74 11.92 12.47 -8.52
CA ASP A 74 11.86 13.64 -9.41
C ASP A 74 10.60 13.67 -10.27
N GLU A 75 9.67 12.76 -10.00
CA GLU A 75 8.41 12.70 -10.77
C GLU A 75 7.28 12.18 -9.89
N SER A 76 6.07 12.40 -10.34
CA SER A 76 4.86 11.90 -9.72
C SER A 76 4.07 11.11 -10.75
N VAL A 77 3.57 9.94 -10.35
CA VAL A 77 2.78 9.07 -11.21
C VAL A 77 1.36 9.03 -10.66
N THR A 78 0.40 9.35 -11.51
CA THR A 78 -1.02 9.27 -11.13
C THR A 78 -1.58 7.91 -11.52
N LEU A 79 -2.21 7.25 -10.55
CA LEU A 79 -2.82 5.94 -10.73
C LEU A 79 -4.31 6.03 -10.47
N SER A 80 -5.09 5.51 -11.39
CA SER A 80 -6.54 5.40 -11.27
C SER A 80 -6.94 3.93 -11.14
N ARG A 81 -8.24 3.68 -11.03
CA ARG A 81 -8.77 2.32 -10.85
C ARG A 81 -8.12 1.32 -11.82
N ASP A 82 -7.69 0.19 -11.26
CA ASP A 82 -7.03 -0.93 -11.93
C ASP A 82 -5.59 -0.67 -12.38
N ASP A 83 -5.09 0.55 -12.21
CA ASP A 83 -3.66 0.82 -12.46
C ASP A 83 -2.81 0.22 -11.34
N ALA A 84 -1.61 -0.18 -11.71
CA ALA A 84 -0.63 -0.71 -10.76
C ALA A 84 0.74 -0.09 -11.01
N ILE A 85 1.52 0.02 -9.95
CA ILE A 85 2.92 0.46 -10.03
C ILE A 85 3.80 -0.55 -9.27
N ARG A 86 4.90 -0.91 -9.88
CA ARG A 86 5.95 -1.71 -9.21
C ARG A 86 7.09 -0.79 -8.84
N MET A 87 7.60 -0.91 -7.62
CA MET A 87 8.74 -0.13 -7.13
C MET A 87 9.83 -1.05 -6.65
N ALA A 88 11.04 -0.79 -7.12
CA ALA A 88 12.23 -1.47 -6.63
C ALA A 88 12.48 -1.08 -5.15
N PRO A 89 13.17 -1.94 -4.38
CA PRO A 89 13.36 -1.66 -2.95
C PRO A 89 13.98 -0.30 -2.64
N GLU A 90 14.93 0.14 -3.42
CA GLU A 90 15.65 1.39 -3.19
C GLU A 90 14.92 2.64 -3.66
N GLN A 91 13.83 2.49 -4.42
CA GLN A 91 13.09 3.64 -4.94
C GLN A 91 12.34 4.35 -3.81
N PRO A 92 12.68 5.60 -3.48
CA PRO A 92 11.88 6.38 -2.54
C PRO A 92 10.49 6.65 -3.10
N ARG A 93 9.48 6.59 -2.24
CA ARG A 93 8.09 6.81 -2.65
C ARG A 93 7.29 7.42 -1.52
N GLN A 94 6.28 8.19 -1.91
CA GLN A 94 5.24 8.65 -1.00
C GLN A 94 3.91 8.70 -1.74
N ILE A 95 2.89 8.08 -1.17
CA ILE A 95 1.55 8.07 -1.76
C ILE A 95 0.72 9.25 -1.23
N HIS A 96 -0.05 9.87 -2.12
CA HIS A 96 -0.94 10.98 -1.80
C HIS A 96 -2.30 10.76 -2.43
N ASN A 97 -3.37 11.10 -1.69
CA ASN A 97 -4.68 11.26 -2.28
C ASN A 97 -4.93 12.75 -2.47
N ARG A 98 -4.68 13.26 -3.67
CA ARG A 98 -4.90 14.65 -4.04
C ARG A 98 -6.25 14.86 -4.72
N GLY A 99 -7.05 13.81 -4.81
CA GLY A 99 -8.39 13.85 -5.37
C GLY A 99 -9.45 14.26 -4.36
N ASP A 100 -10.70 14.07 -4.72
CA ASP A 100 -11.85 14.44 -3.91
C ASP A 100 -12.68 13.25 -3.43
N GLU A 101 -12.21 12.04 -3.70
CA GLU A 101 -12.86 10.79 -3.27
C GLU A 101 -11.90 9.92 -2.49
N THR A 102 -12.44 9.08 -1.61
CA THR A 102 -11.63 8.06 -0.92
C THR A 102 -10.99 7.12 -1.93
N ALA A 103 -9.72 6.85 -1.76
CA ALA A 103 -9.01 5.88 -2.58
C ALA A 103 -8.79 4.59 -1.80
N ARG A 104 -8.86 3.46 -2.48
CA ARG A 104 -8.60 2.15 -1.89
C ARG A 104 -7.57 1.41 -2.74
N LEU A 105 -6.59 0.82 -2.06
CA LEU A 105 -5.47 0.14 -2.69
C LEU A 105 -5.19 -1.19 -2.03
N VAL A 106 -4.62 -2.08 -2.83
CA VAL A 106 -3.96 -3.29 -2.34
C VAL A 106 -2.45 -3.10 -2.54
N LEU A 107 -1.69 -3.24 -1.46
CA LEU A 107 -0.24 -3.14 -1.48
C LEU A 107 0.34 -4.53 -1.25
N VAL A 108 1.24 -4.93 -2.13
CA VAL A 108 1.88 -6.25 -2.04
C VAL A 108 3.39 -6.05 -1.97
N GLY A 109 4.01 -6.65 -0.96
CA GLY A 109 5.46 -6.64 -0.82
C GLY A 109 6.00 -8.04 -0.75
N GLY A 110 7.18 -8.25 -1.33
CA GLY A 110 7.86 -9.52 -1.28
C GLY A 110 9.35 -9.33 -1.10
N PRO A 111 10.06 -10.39 -0.62
CA PRO A 111 11.48 -10.28 -0.41
C PRO A 111 12.22 -10.09 -1.72
N GLY A 112 13.28 -9.30 -1.68
CA GLY A 112 14.21 -9.19 -2.77
C GLY A 112 15.02 -10.48 -2.94
N THR A 113 15.65 -10.64 -4.07
CA THR A 113 16.54 -11.79 -4.34
C THR A 113 17.90 -11.58 -3.72
#